data_3eaab80eb554346f7f107f5ef33f875e
#
_entry.id   3eaab80eb554346f7f107f5ef33f875e
#
_cell.length_a   1.000
_cell.length_b   1.000
_cell.length_c   1.000
_cell.angle_alpha   90.00
_cell.angle_beta   90.00
_cell.angle_gamma   90.00
#
_symmetry.space_group_name_H-M   'P 1'
#
loop_
_entity.id
_entity.type
_entity.pdbx_description
1 polymer ?
#
loop_
_entity_poly.entity_id
_entity_poly.type
_entity_poly.pdbx_seq_one_letter_code
_entity_poly.pdbx_strand_id
1 'polypeptide(L)' 'MTTYNGWTNYATWRVNLEMFDGMRREDICESDELATIAAACKELAEGAIEETSDGLARDYALAFMSDVNWREIAAHFSE' A
#
# COMPACT_ATOMS: atom_id res chain seq x y z
N MET A 1 11.10 -13.31 14.09
CA MET A 1 10.36 -12.23 13.46
C MET A 1 8.89 -12.59 13.31
N THR A 2 8.00 -11.67 13.56
CA THR A 2 6.57 -11.91 13.51
C THR A 2 5.99 -11.41 12.18
N THR A 3 5.17 -12.27 11.56
CA THR A 3 4.43 -11.86 10.38
C THR A 3 2.95 -11.77 10.76
N TYR A 4 2.15 -11.16 9.92
CA TYR A 4 0.73 -10.99 10.14
C TYR A 4 -0.05 -11.58 8.97
N ASN A 5 -0.73 -12.69 9.19
CA ASN A 5 -1.51 -13.38 8.15
C ASN A 5 -0.73 -13.61 6.86
N GLY A 6 0.56 -13.91 6.99
CA GLY A 6 1.42 -14.14 5.84
C GLY A 6 2.07 -12.89 5.28
N TRP A 7 1.76 -11.71 5.85
CA TRP A 7 2.36 -10.45 5.44
C TRP A 7 3.46 -10.04 6.42
N THR A 8 4.36 -9.18 5.98
CA THR A 8 5.49 -8.72 6.77
C THR A 8 5.08 -8.17 8.13
N ASN A 9 4.02 -7.35 8.15
CA ASN A 9 3.53 -6.76 9.40
C ASN A 9 2.06 -6.39 9.25
N TYR A 10 1.48 -5.94 10.35
CA TYR A 10 0.07 -5.56 10.38
C TYR A 10 -0.23 -4.42 9.41
N ALA A 11 0.63 -3.41 9.36
CA ALA A 11 0.39 -2.25 8.50
C ALA A 11 0.27 -2.66 7.04
N THR A 12 1.15 -3.54 6.57
CA THR A 12 1.12 -4.01 5.19
C THR A 12 -0.16 -4.79 4.90
N TRP A 13 -0.53 -5.71 5.79
CA TRP A 13 -1.75 -6.49 5.65
C TRP A 13 -2.98 -5.57 5.61
N ARG A 14 -3.04 -4.61 6.54
CA ARG A 14 -4.21 -3.75 6.65
C ARG A 14 -4.37 -2.83 5.43
N VAL A 15 -3.27 -2.25 4.97
CA VAL A 15 -3.31 -1.38 3.80
C VAL A 15 -3.73 -2.17 2.56
N ASN A 16 -3.21 -3.38 2.39
CA ASN A 16 -3.63 -4.20 1.27
C ASN A 16 -5.12 -4.51 1.35
N LEU A 17 -5.60 -4.88 2.52
CA LEU A 17 -7.00 -5.24 2.71
C LEU A 17 -7.93 -4.05 2.43
N GLU A 18 -7.57 -2.87 2.95
CA GLU A 18 -8.45 -1.71 2.87
C GLU A 18 -8.38 -0.98 1.54
N MET A 19 -7.23 -0.97 0.89
CA MET A 19 -7.02 -0.14 -0.29
C MET A 19 -6.86 -0.91 -1.58
N PHE A 20 -6.32 -2.12 -1.54
CA PHE A 20 -5.94 -2.82 -2.76
C PHE A 20 -6.67 -4.13 -3.00
N ASP A 21 -7.40 -4.63 -2.02
CA ASP A 21 -8.11 -5.89 -2.17
C ASP A 21 -9.15 -5.76 -3.27
N GLY A 22 -9.11 -6.70 -4.21
CA GLY A 22 -10.02 -6.67 -5.35
C GLY A 22 -9.54 -5.84 -6.53
N MET A 23 -8.43 -5.10 -6.38
CA MET A 23 -7.86 -4.35 -7.51
C MET A 23 -6.96 -5.26 -8.34
N ARG A 24 -6.77 -4.87 -9.59
CA ARG A 24 -5.85 -5.56 -10.49
C ARG A 24 -4.68 -4.64 -10.77
N ARG A 25 -3.57 -5.24 -11.27
CA ARG A 25 -2.37 -4.46 -11.57
C ARG A 25 -2.66 -3.30 -12.53
N GLU A 26 -3.49 -3.52 -13.54
CA GLU A 26 -3.81 -2.47 -14.51
C GLU A 26 -4.53 -1.29 -13.87
N ASP A 27 -5.17 -1.50 -12.72
CA ASP A 27 -5.82 -0.40 -12.01
C ASP A 27 -4.79 0.49 -11.31
N ILE A 28 -3.58 -0.04 -11.10
CA ILE A 28 -2.52 0.67 -10.40
C ILE A 28 -1.60 1.37 -11.40
N CYS A 29 -1.08 0.64 -12.36
CA CYS A 29 -0.19 1.18 -13.38
C CYS A 29 -0.07 0.20 -14.53
N GLU A 30 0.55 0.65 -15.62
CA GLU A 30 0.71 -0.19 -16.81
C GLU A 30 1.95 -1.06 -16.78
N SER A 31 2.91 -0.73 -15.92
CA SER A 31 4.16 -1.47 -15.83
C SER A 31 3.97 -2.77 -15.06
N ASP A 32 4.76 -3.78 -15.40
CA ASP A 32 4.82 -5.02 -14.61
C ASP A 32 6.13 -5.12 -13.83
N GLU A 33 6.88 -4.04 -13.77
CA GLU A 33 8.12 -3.98 -13.00
C GLU A 33 7.79 -3.76 -11.53
N LEU A 34 8.35 -4.61 -10.66
CA LEU A 34 8.00 -4.62 -9.25
C LEU A 34 8.21 -3.26 -8.57
N ALA A 35 9.36 -2.64 -8.82
CA ALA A 35 9.66 -1.35 -8.19
C ALA A 35 8.67 -0.27 -8.63
N THR A 36 8.26 -0.29 -9.89
CA THR A 36 7.31 0.68 -10.42
C THR A 36 5.92 0.47 -9.82
N ILE A 37 5.49 -0.79 -9.70
CA ILE A 37 4.21 -1.10 -9.07
C ILE A 37 4.22 -0.65 -7.61
N ALA A 38 5.32 -0.91 -6.90
CA ALA A 38 5.43 -0.53 -5.50
C ALA A 38 5.32 0.98 -5.32
N ALA A 39 6.01 1.74 -6.17
CA ALA A 39 5.94 3.20 -6.10
C ALA A 39 4.53 3.71 -6.42
N ALA A 40 3.88 3.11 -7.40
CA ALA A 40 2.52 3.51 -7.76
C ALA A 40 1.53 3.22 -6.64
N CYS A 41 1.66 2.08 -5.96
CA CYS A 41 0.82 1.74 -4.82
C CYS A 41 0.99 2.77 -3.70
N LYS A 42 2.23 3.13 -3.41
CA LYS A 42 2.51 4.11 -2.37
C LYS A 42 1.91 5.47 -2.70
N GLU A 43 2.09 5.94 -3.93
CA GLU A 43 1.54 7.22 -4.34
C GLU A 43 0.03 7.24 -4.29
N LEU A 44 -0.59 6.15 -4.70
CA LEU A 44 -2.06 6.04 -4.69
C LEU A 44 -2.59 6.09 -3.27
N ALA A 45 -1.97 5.35 -2.36
CA ALA A 45 -2.41 5.31 -0.97
C ALA A 45 -2.19 6.65 -0.27
N GLU A 46 -1.03 7.25 -0.45
CA GLU A 46 -0.73 8.54 0.18
C GLU A 46 -1.61 9.64 -0.38
N GLY A 47 -1.87 9.61 -1.68
CA GLY A 47 -2.78 10.57 -2.31
C GLY A 47 -4.20 10.46 -1.77
N ALA A 48 -4.67 9.24 -1.55
CA ALA A 48 -6.00 9.04 -0.98
C ALA A 48 -6.11 9.63 0.42
N ILE A 49 -5.05 9.47 1.22
CA ILE A 49 -5.03 10.03 2.56
C ILE A 49 -5.03 11.55 2.51
N GLU A 50 -4.21 12.13 1.63
CA GLU A 50 -4.12 13.59 1.53
C GLU A 50 -5.41 14.22 1.03
N GLU A 51 -6.16 13.51 0.20
CA GLU A 51 -7.43 14.02 -0.30
C GLU A 51 -8.56 13.91 0.70
N THR A 52 -8.49 12.93 1.61
CA THR A 52 -9.61 12.62 2.49
C THR A 52 -9.40 13.05 3.93
N SER A 53 -8.20 13.53 4.29
CA SER A 53 -7.93 13.93 5.66
C SER A 53 -6.92 15.04 5.69
N ASP A 54 -6.86 15.74 6.84
CA ASP A 54 -5.91 16.82 7.06
C ASP A 54 -5.48 16.81 8.51
N GLY A 55 -4.51 17.70 8.85
CA GLY A 55 -4.07 17.90 10.21
C GLY A 55 -3.52 16.63 10.84
N LEU A 56 -3.93 16.41 12.09
CA LEU A 56 -3.43 15.30 12.89
C LEU A 56 -3.81 13.94 12.31
N ALA A 57 -5.02 13.82 11.79
CA ALA A 57 -5.47 12.57 11.19
C ALA A 57 -4.59 12.17 10.01
N ARG A 58 -4.25 13.14 9.16
CA ARG A 58 -3.37 12.88 8.03
C ARG A 58 -1.98 12.47 8.50
N ASP A 59 -1.45 13.16 9.51
CA ASP A 59 -0.11 12.87 10.03
C ASP A 59 -0.03 11.46 10.59
N TYR A 60 -1.04 11.04 11.35
CA TYR A 60 -1.07 9.69 11.90
C TYR A 60 -1.21 8.64 10.81
N ALA A 61 -2.05 8.91 9.80
CA ALA A 61 -2.23 7.96 8.70
C ALA A 61 -0.94 7.80 7.90
N LEU A 62 -0.25 8.89 7.62
CA LEU A 62 1.02 8.81 6.88
C LEU A 62 2.11 8.11 7.71
N ALA A 63 2.10 8.32 9.03
CA ALA A 63 3.03 7.60 9.91
C ALA A 63 2.75 6.10 9.89
N PHE A 64 1.48 5.72 9.89
CA PHE A 64 1.10 4.31 9.76
C PHE A 64 1.62 3.73 8.45
N MET A 65 1.51 4.51 7.37
CA MET A 65 1.98 4.08 6.04
C MET A 65 3.49 3.86 5.99
N SER A 66 4.25 4.49 6.89
CA SER A 66 5.70 4.36 6.87
C SER A 66 6.16 2.93 7.19
N ASP A 67 5.31 2.11 7.80
CA ASP A 67 5.64 0.72 8.12
C ASP A 67 5.24 -0.24 7.01
N VAL A 68 4.59 0.24 5.95
CA VAL A 68 4.07 -0.63 4.90
C VAL A 68 5.20 -1.11 3.99
N ASN A 69 5.21 -2.40 3.72
CA ASN A 69 6.14 -3.00 2.76
C ASN A 69 5.50 -2.96 1.38
N TRP A 70 5.74 -1.88 0.65
CA TRP A 70 5.12 -1.65 -0.65
C TRP A 70 5.53 -2.69 -1.68
N ARG A 71 6.75 -3.21 -1.59
CA ARG A 71 7.20 -4.24 -2.51
C ARG A 71 6.42 -5.54 -2.32
N GLU A 72 6.03 -5.84 -1.10
CA GLU A 72 5.23 -7.03 -0.82
C GLU A 72 3.84 -6.91 -1.45
N ILE A 73 3.22 -5.73 -1.32
CA ILE A 73 1.94 -5.47 -1.97
C ILE A 73 2.08 -5.59 -3.48
N ALA A 74 3.13 -4.97 -4.03
CA ALA A 74 3.38 -5.02 -5.47
C ALA A 74 3.58 -6.45 -5.96
N ALA A 75 4.23 -7.28 -5.17
CA ALA A 75 4.47 -8.68 -5.55
C ALA A 75 3.16 -9.45 -5.73
N HIS A 76 2.14 -9.11 -4.95
CA HIS A 76 0.84 -9.74 -5.09
C HIS A 76 0.18 -9.39 -6.42
N PHE A 77 0.45 -8.19 -6.94
CA PHE A 77 -0.11 -7.80 -8.22
C PHE A 77 0.62 -8.43 -9.40
N SER A 78 1.85 -8.88 -9.21
CA SER A 78 2.61 -9.48 -10.30
C SER A 78 2.54 -11.00 -10.35
N GLU A 79 1.78 -11.61 -9.47
CA GLU A 79 1.58 -13.07 -9.48
C GLU A 79 0.64 -13.51 -10.59
#